data_3bac82da0371203715ddfd55e981b4ca
#
_entry.id   3bac82da0371203715ddfd55e981b4ca
#
_cell.length_a   1.000
_cell.length_b   1.000
_cell.length_c   1.000
_cell.angle_alpha   90.00
_cell.angle_beta   90.00
_cell.angle_gamma   90.00
#
_symmetry.space_group_name_H-M   'P 1'
#
loop_
_entity.id
_entity.type
_entity.pdbx_description
1 polymer ?
#
loop_
_entity_poly.entity_id
_entity_poly.type
_entity_poly.pdbx_seq_one_letter_code
_entity_poly.pdbx_strand_id
1 'polypeptide(L)'
;CSDIPDSTAENDTLIDHLVEGSDAYFFSDKANKYFHSFFYQALTQTGFYNYDIEPFKGLLTKVIEPNFTMALPEDVEVSFDPKPMQDIKNWLDEHGNNIIYIYGENDPWSASAVELSGKTNALKMVKKEGDHRTRINSFPDEEKEVILETLEKWLQVPLNREAVESKE
;
A
#
# COMPACT_ATOMS: atom_id res chain seq x y z
N CYS A 1 5.48 -22.55 4.25
CA CYS A 1 6.12 -23.43 3.25
C CYS A 1 5.81 -24.92 3.47
N SER A 2 5.41 -25.34 4.69
CA SER A 2 5.05 -26.76 5.00
C SER A 2 3.81 -27.23 4.26
N ASP A 3 2.98 -26.33 3.81
CA ASP A 3 1.66 -26.63 3.24
C ASP A 3 1.66 -26.58 1.70
N ILE A 4 2.81 -26.24 1.08
CA ILE A 4 2.94 -26.26 -0.38
C ILE A 4 2.94 -27.71 -0.87
N PRO A 5 2.04 -28.09 -1.80
CA PRO A 5 2.01 -29.42 -2.36
C PRO A 5 3.34 -29.79 -3.05
N ASP A 6 3.67 -31.08 -3.04
CA ASP A 6 4.82 -31.58 -3.79
C ASP A 6 4.66 -31.28 -5.30
N SER A 7 5.76 -31.03 -5.99
CA SER A 7 5.77 -30.73 -7.43
C SER A 7 5.23 -31.88 -8.31
N THR A 8 5.07 -33.07 -7.74
CA THR A 8 4.47 -34.25 -8.40
C THR A 8 2.98 -34.42 -8.10
N ALA A 9 2.39 -33.52 -7.28
CA ALA A 9 0.96 -33.55 -7.02
C ALA A 9 0.13 -33.35 -8.31
N GLU A 10 -1.10 -33.86 -8.27
CA GLU A 10 -2.04 -33.67 -9.38
C GLU A 10 -2.27 -32.17 -9.66
N ASN A 11 -2.46 -31.82 -10.95
CA ASN A 11 -2.63 -30.42 -11.37
C ASN A 11 -3.76 -29.70 -10.63
N ASP A 12 -4.87 -30.36 -10.36
CA ASP A 12 -5.99 -29.76 -9.65
C ASP A 12 -5.59 -29.38 -8.21
N THR A 13 -4.82 -30.24 -7.52
CA THR A 13 -4.28 -29.93 -6.18
C THR A 13 -3.34 -28.72 -6.20
N LEU A 14 -2.50 -28.61 -7.22
CA LEU A 14 -1.59 -27.47 -7.39
C LEU A 14 -2.36 -26.16 -7.67
N ILE A 15 -3.38 -26.25 -8.51
CA ILE A 15 -4.25 -25.09 -8.86
C ILE A 15 -5.05 -24.65 -7.64
N ASP A 16 -5.68 -25.57 -6.93
CA ASP A 16 -6.46 -25.27 -5.73
C ASP A 16 -5.59 -24.58 -4.68
N HIS A 17 -4.39 -25.11 -4.42
CA HIS A 17 -3.44 -24.48 -3.49
C HIS A 17 -3.03 -23.08 -3.94
N LEU A 18 -2.77 -22.86 -5.24
CA LEU A 18 -2.46 -21.54 -5.77
C LEU A 18 -3.62 -20.55 -5.58
N VAL A 19 -4.86 -21.00 -5.87
CA VAL A 19 -6.07 -20.17 -5.75
C VAL A 19 -6.37 -19.85 -4.28
N GLU A 20 -6.20 -20.80 -3.36
CA GLU A 20 -6.41 -20.60 -1.92
C GLU A 20 -5.32 -19.72 -1.29
N GLY A 21 -4.07 -19.87 -1.74
CA GLY A 21 -2.93 -19.11 -1.25
C GLY A 21 -2.79 -17.69 -1.83
N SER A 22 -3.44 -17.42 -2.97
CA SER A 22 -3.48 -16.11 -3.60
C SER A 22 -4.85 -15.48 -3.42
N ASP A 23 -4.94 -14.14 -3.34
CA ASP A 23 -6.22 -13.46 -3.42
C ASP A 23 -6.73 -13.50 -4.88
N ALA A 24 -7.25 -14.67 -5.30
CA ALA A 24 -7.76 -14.88 -6.65
C ALA A 24 -8.86 -13.87 -7.04
N TYR A 25 -9.63 -13.36 -6.06
CA TYR A 25 -10.64 -12.34 -6.31
C TYR A 25 -10.01 -11.03 -6.82
N PHE A 26 -8.86 -10.63 -6.27
CA PHE A 26 -8.16 -9.42 -6.72
C PHE A 26 -7.82 -9.44 -8.21
N PHE A 27 -7.57 -10.63 -8.77
CA PHE A 27 -7.26 -10.83 -10.19
C PHE A 27 -8.51 -11.09 -11.06
N SER A 28 -9.70 -11.03 -10.50
CA SER A 28 -10.94 -11.19 -11.27
C SER A 28 -11.27 -9.95 -12.12
N ASP A 29 -12.01 -10.12 -13.22
CA ASP A 29 -12.49 -9.00 -14.04
C ASP A 29 -13.28 -7.97 -13.23
N LYS A 30 -14.02 -8.44 -12.22
CA LYS A 30 -14.82 -7.56 -11.35
C LYS A 30 -13.94 -6.68 -10.48
N ALA A 31 -12.91 -7.24 -9.84
CA ALA A 31 -11.97 -6.49 -9.03
C ALA A 31 -11.12 -5.57 -9.91
N ASN A 32 -10.64 -6.07 -11.06
CA ASN A 32 -9.90 -5.28 -12.03
C ASN A 32 -10.67 -4.03 -12.45
N LYS A 33 -11.94 -4.19 -12.87
CA LYS A 33 -12.82 -3.08 -13.23
C LYS A 33 -13.03 -2.09 -12.06
N TYR A 34 -13.14 -2.58 -10.84
CA TYR A 34 -13.26 -1.73 -9.65
C TYR A 34 -12.02 -0.87 -9.42
N PHE A 35 -10.84 -1.41 -9.69
CA PHE A 35 -9.56 -0.75 -9.47
C PHE A 35 -8.98 -0.02 -10.69
N HIS A 36 -9.71 0.10 -11.81
CA HIS A 36 -9.19 0.78 -13.02
C HIS A 36 -8.66 2.19 -12.75
N SER A 37 -9.36 2.99 -11.94
CA SER A 37 -8.90 4.35 -11.60
C SER A 37 -7.60 4.36 -10.80
N PHE A 38 -7.41 3.39 -9.90
CA PHE A 38 -6.16 3.21 -9.17
C PHE A 38 -5.02 2.84 -10.11
N PHE A 39 -5.21 1.86 -10.99
CA PHE A 39 -4.19 1.48 -11.97
C PHE A 39 -3.85 2.62 -12.93
N TYR A 40 -4.87 3.35 -13.38
CA TYR A 40 -4.67 4.52 -14.24
C TYR A 40 -3.84 5.61 -13.53
N GLN A 41 -4.15 5.93 -12.28
CA GLN A 41 -3.39 6.91 -11.49
C GLN A 41 -1.95 6.43 -11.27
N ALA A 42 -1.74 5.15 -10.97
CA ALA A 42 -0.41 4.59 -10.82
C ALA A 42 0.43 4.74 -12.09
N LEU A 43 -0.16 4.44 -13.25
CA LEU A 43 0.51 4.54 -14.54
C LEU A 43 0.76 5.98 -15.00
N THR A 44 -0.07 6.92 -14.58
CA THR A 44 -0.01 8.29 -15.10
C THR A 44 0.62 9.30 -14.14
N GLN A 45 0.63 9.04 -12.82
CA GLN A 45 1.02 10.06 -11.83
C GLN A 45 1.90 9.53 -10.69
N THR A 46 1.47 8.47 -9.99
CA THR A 46 2.15 8.03 -8.76
C THR A 46 3.33 7.10 -9.01
N GLY A 47 3.36 6.44 -10.15
CA GLY A 47 4.29 5.33 -10.39
C GLY A 47 3.80 4.02 -9.78
N PHE A 48 4.52 2.96 -10.06
CA PHE A 48 4.27 1.61 -9.55
C PHE A 48 5.58 0.84 -9.47
N TYR A 49 5.60 -0.22 -8.69
CA TYR A 49 6.74 -1.15 -8.62
C TYR A 49 6.63 -2.22 -9.70
N ASN A 50 7.76 -2.67 -10.20
CA ASN A 50 7.84 -3.82 -11.10
C ASN A 50 8.00 -5.11 -10.31
N TYR A 51 7.60 -6.21 -10.95
CA TYR A 51 7.84 -7.55 -10.44
C TYR A 51 9.14 -8.10 -11.03
N ASP A 52 9.95 -8.75 -10.20
CA ASP A 52 11.09 -9.53 -10.69
C ASP A 52 10.58 -10.83 -11.32
N ILE A 53 10.68 -10.93 -12.63
CA ILE A 53 10.24 -12.09 -13.41
C ILE A 53 11.36 -13.07 -13.73
N GLU A 54 12.61 -12.75 -13.40
CA GLU A 54 13.74 -13.65 -13.73
C GLU A 54 13.58 -15.06 -13.13
N PRO A 55 13.06 -15.26 -11.89
CA PRO A 55 12.81 -16.59 -11.36
C PRO A 55 11.79 -17.41 -12.18
N PHE A 56 10.96 -16.73 -12.99
CA PHE A 56 9.90 -17.35 -13.80
C PHE A 56 10.26 -17.40 -15.29
N LYS A 57 11.50 -17.07 -15.66
CA LYS A 57 11.95 -17.08 -17.04
C LYS A 57 11.81 -18.47 -17.68
N GLY A 58 11.11 -18.50 -18.81
CA GLY A 58 10.78 -19.75 -19.51
C GLY A 58 9.51 -20.46 -18.98
N LEU A 59 8.94 -20.03 -17.86
CA LEU A 59 7.66 -20.51 -17.34
C LEU A 59 6.50 -19.61 -17.78
N LEU A 60 6.75 -18.29 -17.88
CA LEU A 60 5.76 -17.33 -18.35
C LEU A 60 5.68 -17.37 -19.88
N THR A 61 4.51 -17.74 -20.42
CA THR A 61 4.30 -17.87 -21.86
C THR A 61 3.43 -16.78 -22.46
N LYS A 62 2.65 -16.06 -21.63
CA LYS A 62 1.71 -15.04 -22.10
C LYS A 62 2.04 -13.65 -21.58
N VAL A 63 2.51 -13.54 -20.35
CA VAL A 63 2.86 -12.28 -19.72
C VAL A 63 4.35 -12.20 -19.60
N ILE A 64 5.00 -11.43 -20.46
CA ILE A 64 6.46 -11.29 -20.51
C ILE A 64 6.90 -10.09 -19.67
N GLU A 65 6.08 -9.04 -19.63
CA GLU A 65 6.33 -7.82 -18.86
C GLU A 65 5.09 -7.49 -18.02
N PRO A 66 4.97 -8.02 -16.79
CA PRO A 66 3.83 -7.71 -15.93
C PRO A 66 3.91 -6.25 -15.49
N ASN A 67 2.97 -5.45 -15.95
CA ASN A 67 2.80 -4.06 -15.54
C ASN A 67 1.32 -3.71 -15.42
N PHE A 68 1.00 -2.54 -14.90
CA PHE A 68 -0.38 -2.14 -14.63
C PHE A 68 -1.20 -1.81 -15.89
N THR A 69 -0.58 -1.70 -17.08
CA THR A 69 -1.34 -1.50 -18.32
C THR A 69 -2.26 -2.68 -18.63
N MET A 70 -1.88 -3.88 -18.18
CA MET A 70 -2.71 -5.09 -18.31
C MET A 70 -4.05 -4.99 -17.56
N ALA A 71 -4.14 -4.11 -16.60
CA ALA A 71 -5.34 -3.88 -15.79
C ALA A 71 -6.27 -2.82 -16.39
N LEU A 72 -5.90 -2.18 -17.50
CA LEU A 72 -6.70 -1.17 -18.16
C LEU A 72 -7.34 -1.71 -19.44
N PRO A 73 -8.48 -1.12 -19.90
CA PRO A 73 -9.00 -1.39 -21.23
C PRO A 73 -7.97 -1.09 -22.34
N GLU A 74 -8.01 -1.84 -23.43
CA GLU A 74 -7.02 -1.77 -24.54
C GLU A 74 -6.96 -0.41 -25.22
N ASP A 75 -8.05 0.37 -25.16
CA ASP A 75 -8.18 1.68 -25.81
C ASP A 75 -7.75 2.85 -24.91
N VAL A 76 -7.24 2.57 -23.69
CA VAL A 76 -6.80 3.60 -22.77
C VAL A 76 -5.33 3.92 -22.99
N GLU A 77 -5.08 5.11 -23.50
CA GLU A 77 -3.71 5.64 -23.60
C GLU A 77 -3.23 6.17 -22.24
N VAL A 78 -1.99 5.87 -21.89
CA VAL A 78 -1.35 6.34 -20.66
C VAL A 78 -0.06 7.08 -21.00
N SER A 79 0.14 8.20 -20.30
CA SER A 79 1.40 8.96 -20.33
C SER A 79 1.75 9.36 -18.91
N PHE A 80 2.95 9.02 -18.47
CA PHE A 80 3.39 9.32 -17.11
C PHE A 80 3.80 10.78 -16.97
N ASP A 81 3.14 11.50 -16.05
CA ASP A 81 3.48 12.85 -15.63
C ASP A 81 3.59 12.91 -14.10
N PRO A 82 4.78 12.97 -13.52
CA PRO A 82 4.98 13.03 -12.08
C PRO A 82 4.64 14.40 -11.47
N LYS A 83 4.43 15.43 -12.29
CA LYS A 83 4.26 16.80 -11.81
C LYS A 83 3.12 16.97 -10.79
N PRO A 84 1.92 16.43 -10.98
CA PRO A 84 0.86 16.57 -9.99
C PRO A 84 1.25 16.03 -8.60
N MET A 85 1.97 14.90 -8.55
CA MET A 85 2.44 14.32 -7.29
C MET A 85 3.58 15.12 -6.67
N GLN A 86 4.46 15.68 -7.49
CA GLN A 86 5.51 16.59 -7.03
C GLN A 86 4.92 17.89 -6.47
N ASP A 87 3.89 18.44 -7.10
CA ASP A 87 3.20 19.65 -6.62
C ASP A 87 2.52 19.37 -5.26
N ILE A 88 1.87 18.21 -5.10
CA ILE A 88 1.30 17.78 -3.82
C ILE A 88 2.40 17.64 -2.76
N LYS A 89 3.50 16.97 -3.08
CA LYS A 89 4.63 16.83 -2.16
C LYS A 89 5.16 18.18 -1.70
N ASN A 90 5.39 19.09 -2.62
CA ASN A 90 5.89 20.44 -2.32
C ASN A 90 4.91 21.21 -1.42
N TRP A 91 3.61 21.06 -1.68
CA TRP A 91 2.60 21.68 -0.84
C TRP A 91 2.59 21.07 0.57
N LEU A 92 2.71 19.76 0.71
CA LEU A 92 2.79 19.08 2.01
C LEU A 92 4.04 19.52 2.78
N ASP A 93 5.17 19.68 2.11
CA ASP A 93 6.43 20.12 2.72
C ASP A 93 6.35 21.54 3.31
N GLU A 94 5.51 22.42 2.75
CA GLU A 94 5.41 23.83 3.14
C GLU A 94 4.15 24.14 3.96
N HIS A 95 3.06 23.43 3.72
CA HIS A 95 1.74 23.75 4.23
C HIS A 95 1.03 22.59 4.95
N GLY A 96 1.57 21.38 4.91
CA GLY A 96 0.98 20.17 5.49
C GLY A 96 1.01 20.14 7.02
N ASN A 97 0.36 21.12 7.66
CA ASN A 97 0.25 21.19 9.12
C ASN A 97 -0.84 20.27 9.65
N ASN A 98 -0.69 19.81 10.90
CA ASN A 98 -1.64 18.96 11.61
C ASN A 98 -1.96 17.66 10.86
N ILE A 99 -0.95 17.05 10.26
CA ILE A 99 -1.05 15.75 9.58
C ILE A 99 -0.21 14.74 10.33
N ILE A 100 -0.80 13.59 10.67
CA ILE A 100 -0.07 12.42 11.16
C ILE A 100 0.06 11.41 10.04
N TYR A 101 1.28 11.14 9.62
CA TYR A 101 1.62 10.11 8.64
C TYR A 101 1.92 8.80 9.37
N ILE A 102 1.18 7.74 9.05
CA ILE A 102 1.33 6.41 9.66
C ILE A 102 1.75 5.42 8.58
N TYR A 103 2.86 4.74 8.82
CA TYR A 103 3.43 3.75 7.90
C TYR A 103 3.80 2.46 8.61
N GLY A 104 3.83 1.36 7.87
CA GLY A 104 4.45 0.10 8.29
C GLY A 104 5.85 -0.01 7.69
N GLU A 105 6.83 -0.46 8.48
CA GLU A 105 8.22 -0.62 8.03
C GLU A 105 8.34 -1.62 6.86
N ASN A 106 7.54 -2.70 6.89
CA ASN A 106 7.52 -3.76 5.88
C ASN A 106 6.43 -3.55 4.81
N ASP A 107 5.78 -2.39 4.78
CA ASP A 107 4.80 -2.06 3.76
C ASP A 107 5.50 -1.57 2.48
N PRO A 108 5.41 -2.28 1.34
CA PRO A 108 5.99 -1.82 0.08
C PRO A 108 5.50 -0.44 -0.36
N TRP A 109 4.29 -0.05 0.02
CA TRP A 109 3.74 1.28 -0.28
C TRP A 109 4.44 2.40 0.48
N SER A 110 5.14 2.07 1.57
CA SER A 110 5.98 3.03 2.31
C SER A 110 7.21 3.51 1.53
N ALA A 111 7.50 2.93 0.36
CA ALA A 111 8.52 3.44 -0.55
C ALA A 111 8.21 4.87 -1.05
N SER A 112 6.93 5.25 -1.08
CA SER A 112 6.47 6.61 -1.40
C SER A 112 6.11 7.44 -0.16
N ALA A 113 6.56 7.04 1.03
CA ALA A 113 6.26 7.74 2.28
C ALA A 113 6.77 9.19 2.27
N VAL A 114 5.99 10.08 2.85
CA VAL A 114 6.37 11.48 3.00
C VAL A 114 7.59 11.60 3.92
N GLU A 115 8.60 12.32 3.49
CA GLU A 115 9.69 12.76 4.37
C GLU A 115 9.37 14.15 4.92
N LEU A 116 9.47 14.31 6.25
CA LEU A 116 9.14 15.58 6.89
C LEU A 116 10.19 16.64 6.55
N SER A 117 9.73 17.78 6.03
CA SER A 117 10.59 18.93 5.73
C SER A 117 11.11 19.65 6.99
N GLY A 118 10.47 19.44 8.14
CA GLY A 118 10.71 20.19 9.37
C GLY A 118 10.12 21.62 9.36
N LYS A 119 9.43 22.02 8.29
CA LYS A 119 8.78 23.34 8.17
C LYS A 119 7.35 23.36 8.71
N THR A 120 6.77 22.20 8.93
CA THR A 120 5.39 22.03 9.38
C THR A 120 5.36 21.30 10.73
N ASN A 121 4.22 21.33 11.41
CA ASN A 121 4.01 20.61 12.66
C ASN A 121 3.51 19.15 12.44
N ALA A 122 3.74 18.58 11.26
CA ALA A 122 3.36 17.21 10.95
C ALA A 122 4.16 16.19 11.79
N LEU A 123 3.55 15.04 12.04
CA LEU A 123 4.16 13.91 12.75
C LEU A 123 4.25 12.71 11.79
N LYS A 124 5.40 12.03 11.75
CA LYS A 124 5.58 10.77 11.01
C LYS A 124 5.85 9.63 11.98
N MET A 125 5.07 8.59 11.91
CA MET A 125 5.17 7.38 12.72
C MET A 125 5.35 6.17 11.81
N VAL A 126 6.41 5.41 12.03
CA VAL A 126 6.70 4.18 11.28
C VAL A 126 6.72 3.02 12.27
N LYS A 127 5.71 2.17 12.19
CA LYS A 127 5.64 1.00 13.06
C LYS A 127 6.69 -0.02 12.65
N LYS A 128 7.57 -0.36 13.58
CA LYS A 128 8.56 -1.43 13.39
C LYS A 128 7.88 -2.76 13.05
N GLU A 129 8.36 -3.43 12.02
CA GLU A 129 7.80 -4.69 11.52
C GLU A 129 6.31 -4.60 11.10
N GLY A 130 5.76 -3.39 10.96
CA GLY A 130 4.40 -3.14 10.51
C GLY A 130 4.24 -3.37 9.01
N ASP A 131 3.04 -3.74 8.60
CA ASP A 131 2.64 -3.98 7.22
C ASP A 131 1.61 -2.95 6.73
N HIS A 132 0.97 -3.20 5.59
CA HIS A 132 -0.07 -2.34 5.02
C HIS A 132 -1.32 -2.18 5.90
N ARG A 133 -1.50 -3.02 6.91
CA ARG A 133 -2.60 -2.96 7.88
C ARG A 133 -2.27 -2.16 9.12
N THR A 134 -1.10 -1.54 9.18
CA THR A 134 -0.69 -0.69 10.30
C THR A 134 -1.70 0.42 10.56
N ARG A 135 -2.14 0.55 11.81
CA ARG A 135 -3.08 1.56 12.30
C ARG A 135 -2.58 2.11 13.63
N ILE A 136 -3.22 3.13 14.20
CA ILE A 136 -2.83 3.70 15.51
C ILE A 136 -2.74 2.60 16.58
N ASN A 137 -3.70 1.70 16.63
CA ASN A 137 -3.71 0.60 17.59
C ASN A 137 -2.62 -0.48 17.36
N SER A 138 -1.95 -0.44 16.22
CA SER A 138 -0.84 -1.36 15.93
C SER A 138 0.46 -0.98 16.63
N PHE A 139 0.58 0.25 17.10
CA PHE A 139 1.79 0.74 17.76
C PHE A 139 1.88 0.29 19.21
N PRO A 140 3.11 0.09 19.75
CA PRO A 140 3.32 -0.03 21.19
C PRO A 140 2.72 1.15 21.95
N ASP A 141 2.36 0.94 23.22
CA ASP A 141 1.63 1.94 24.01
C ASP A 141 2.36 3.29 24.09
N GLU A 142 3.67 3.29 24.21
CA GLU A 142 4.48 4.52 24.25
C GLU A 142 4.37 5.33 22.94
N GLU A 143 4.46 4.67 21.80
CA GLU A 143 4.37 5.31 20.49
C GLU A 143 2.93 5.73 20.17
N LYS A 144 1.95 4.89 20.55
CA LYS A 144 0.53 5.21 20.44
C LYS A 144 0.18 6.46 21.24
N GLU A 145 0.74 6.60 22.46
CA GLU A 145 0.51 7.76 23.29
C GLU A 145 1.00 9.06 22.62
N VAL A 146 2.17 9.04 21.97
CA VAL A 146 2.65 10.19 21.19
C VAL A 146 1.66 10.64 20.13
N ILE A 147 1.03 9.68 19.45
CA ILE A 147 0.00 9.97 18.43
C ILE A 147 -1.22 10.63 19.09
N LEU A 148 -1.71 10.04 20.17
CA LEU A 148 -2.92 10.49 20.84
C LEU A 148 -2.75 11.87 21.49
N GLU A 149 -1.62 12.12 22.18
CA GLU A 149 -1.27 13.43 22.73
C GLU A 149 -1.15 14.50 21.63
N THR A 150 -0.58 14.13 20.48
CA THR A 150 -0.48 15.04 19.34
C THR A 150 -1.86 15.42 18.82
N LEU A 151 -2.78 14.46 18.70
CA LEU A 151 -4.16 14.71 18.31
C LEU A 151 -4.88 15.60 19.32
N GLU A 152 -4.78 15.32 20.64
CA GLU A 152 -5.39 16.14 21.67
C GLU A 152 -4.88 17.58 21.64
N LYS A 153 -3.57 17.75 21.48
CA LYS A 153 -2.95 19.07 21.35
C LYS A 153 -3.49 19.85 20.15
N TRP A 154 -3.66 19.19 18.98
CA TRP A 154 -4.14 19.89 17.79
C TRP A 154 -5.64 20.15 17.84
N LEU A 155 -6.42 19.21 18.35
CA LEU A 155 -7.87 19.33 18.45
C LEU A 155 -8.30 20.21 19.63
N GLN A 156 -7.42 20.43 20.61
CA GLN A 156 -7.69 21.15 21.87
C GLN A 156 -8.85 20.54 22.69
N VAL A 157 -9.04 19.23 22.58
CA VAL A 157 -10.03 18.45 23.32
C VAL A 157 -9.42 17.13 23.76
N PRO A 158 -9.79 16.61 24.94
CA PRO A 158 -9.38 15.27 25.35
C PRO A 158 -10.03 14.21 24.47
N LEU A 159 -9.28 13.17 24.13
CA LEU A 159 -9.78 12.02 23.39
C LEU A 159 -10.44 11.00 24.35
N ASN A 160 -11.46 10.32 23.87
CA ASN A 160 -12.00 9.15 24.56
C ASN A 160 -11.06 7.95 24.30
N ARG A 161 -10.16 7.71 25.25
CA ARG A 161 -9.12 6.65 25.15
C ARG A 161 -9.74 5.25 25.08
N GLU A 162 -10.85 5.01 25.81
CA GLU A 162 -11.55 3.72 25.79
C GLU A 162 -12.11 3.38 24.38
N ALA A 163 -12.56 4.39 23.64
CA ALA A 163 -13.08 4.20 22.29
C ALA A 163 -11.98 3.89 21.26
N VAL A 164 -10.74 4.25 21.54
CA VAL A 164 -9.58 3.92 20.67
C VAL A 164 -9.18 2.47 20.86
N GLU A 165 -9.28 1.94 22.08
CA GLU A 165 -8.89 0.56 22.41
C GLU A 165 -9.94 -0.49 21.98
N SER A 166 -11.21 -0.10 21.81
CA SER A 166 -12.34 -1.00 21.61
C SER A 166 -12.59 -1.45 20.15
N LYS A 167 -11.77 -1.03 19.19
CA LYS A 167 -11.92 -1.42 17.77
C LYS A 167 -10.76 -2.29 17.33
N GLU A 168 -10.83 -3.58 17.65
CA GLU A 168 -10.16 -4.64 16.92
C GLU A 168 -10.96 -5.05 15.68
#